data_81ba29c0646cdbeb6254a1874c22c47b
#
_entry.id   81ba29c0646cdbeb6254a1874c22c47b
#
_cell.length_a   1.000
_cell.length_b   1.000
_cell.length_c   1.000
_cell.angle_alpha   90.00
_cell.angle_beta   90.00
_cell.angle_gamma   90.00
#
_symmetry.space_group_name_H-M   'P 1'
#
loop_
_entity.id
_entity.type
_entity.pdbx_description
1 polymer ?
#
loop_
_entity_poly.entity_id
_entity_poly.type
_entity_poly.pdbx_seq_one_letter_code
_entity_poly.pdbx_strand_id
1 'polypeptide(L)'
;MRMMATGAEFTVVEVGYMRATSLEKADELCAGEVGYITASIKTVGDARVGDTVTLATNPAPEALPGYRKVNPMVFCGVYPADGADYENLRDALEKLQLNDASLSYEPETSGALGFGFRCGFLGLLHLEIIQERLEREYNLDLITTVPSVVYKIHMTDGTMVEIDNPTNYPDPAYIDYCEEPFANAYIYVPSDYVGTVMDMCPVSYTHLRA
;
A
#
# COMPACT_ATOMS: atom_id res chain seq x y z
N MET A 1 21.24 -15.56 -8.00
CA MET A 1 20.65 -14.30 -8.49
C MET A 1 20.92 -13.17 -7.52
N ARG A 2 20.84 -11.91 -7.99
CA ARG A 2 20.96 -10.72 -7.16
C ARG A 2 19.77 -9.81 -7.41
N MET A 3 19.15 -9.33 -6.35
CA MET A 3 18.12 -8.29 -6.36
C MET A 3 18.79 -6.92 -6.46
N MET A 4 18.44 -6.09 -7.43
CA MET A 4 19.17 -4.83 -7.65
C MET A 4 18.78 -3.73 -6.66
N ALA A 5 17.53 -3.69 -6.20
CA ALA A 5 17.09 -2.66 -5.26
C ALA A 5 17.61 -2.88 -3.82
N THR A 6 17.72 -4.13 -3.37
CA THR A 6 18.16 -4.48 -2.02
C THR A 6 19.63 -4.89 -1.97
N GLY A 7 20.21 -5.30 -3.11
CA GLY A 7 21.54 -5.88 -3.20
C GLY A 7 21.63 -7.33 -2.66
N ALA A 8 20.52 -7.92 -2.23
CA ALA A 8 20.48 -9.28 -1.66
C ALA A 8 20.77 -10.33 -2.74
N GLU A 9 21.54 -11.35 -2.36
CA GLU A 9 21.92 -12.45 -3.26
C GLU A 9 21.36 -13.77 -2.78
N PHE A 10 20.83 -14.55 -3.73
CA PHE A 10 20.19 -15.84 -3.45
C PHE A 10 20.60 -16.89 -4.48
N THR A 11 20.62 -18.14 -4.03
CA THR A 11 20.76 -19.28 -4.94
C THR A 11 19.40 -19.63 -5.50
N VAL A 12 19.26 -19.59 -6.82
CA VAL A 12 18.06 -20.03 -7.54
C VAL A 12 17.94 -21.53 -7.42
N VAL A 13 16.80 -22.02 -7.00
CA VAL A 13 16.49 -23.44 -6.87
C VAL A 13 15.84 -23.94 -8.15
N GLU A 14 14.88 -23.17 -8.67
CA GLU A 14 14.11 -23.54 -9.85
C GLU A 14 13.58 -22.30 -10.57
N VAL A 15 13.43 -22.42 -11.88
CA VAL A 15 12.71 -21.49 -12.73
C VAL A 15 11.68 -22.22 -13.57
N GLY A 16 10.63 -21.55 -14.02
CA GLY A 16 9.61 -22.18 -14.86
C GLY A 16 8.43 -21.28 -15.15
N TYR A 17 7.37 -21.89 -15.67
CA TYR A 17 6.15 -21.22 -16.07
C TYR A 17 5.00 -21.56 -15.14
N MET A 18 4.20 -20.56 -14.81
CA MET A 18 2.94 -20.73 -14.10
C MET A 18 1.84 -21.06 -15.12
N ARG A 19 1.31 -22.27 -15.05
CA ARG A 19 0.11 -22.69 -15.80
C ARG A 19 -1.13 -22.53 -14.90
N ALA A 20 -2.32 -22.62 -15.50
CA ALA A 20 -3.56 -22.46 -14.75
C ALA A 20 -3.72 -23.45 -13.58
N THR A 21 -3.16 -24.66 -13.70
CA THR A 21 -3.33 -25.73 -12.72
C THR A 21 -2.03 -26.29 -12.16
N SER A 22 -0.87 -25.88 -12.68
CA SER A 22 0.43 -26.45 -12.32
C SER A 22 1.60 -25.49 -12.54
N LEU A 23 2.69 -25.76 -11.87
CA LEU A 23 3.99 -25.16 -12.18
C LEU A 23 4.74 -26.09 -13.15
N GLU A 24 5.25 -25.55 -14.23
CA GLU A 24 6.03 -26.25 -15.24
C GLU A 24 7.47 -25.77 -15.18
N LYS A 25 8.37 -26.67 -14.77
CA LYS A 25 9.79 -26.35 -14.68
C LYS A 25 10.40 -26.12 -16.05
N ALA A 26 11.28 -25.12 -16.14
CA ALA A 26 12.06 -24.80 -17.33
C ALA A 26 13.54 -24.69 -16.96
N ASP A 27 14.40 -24.82 -17.96
CA ASP A 27 15.84 -24.62 -17.78
C ASP A 27 16.20 -23.12 -17.74
N GLU A 28 15.44 -22.30 -18.46
CA GLU A 28 15.62 -20.85 -18.53
C GLU A 28 14.30 -20.12 -18.83
N LEU A 29 14.27 -18.82 -18.57
CA LEU A 29 13.23 -17.89 -19.02
C LEU A 29 13.86 -16.92 -20.00
N CYS A 30 13.28 -16.82 -21.19
CA CYS A 30 13.75 -15.94 -22.25
C CYS A 30 13.13 -14.55 -22.19
N ALA A 31 13.71 -13.62 -22.93
CA ALA A 31 13.18 -12.26 -23.05
C ALA A 31 11.73 -12.25 -23.57
N GLY A 32 10.85 -11.54 -22.88
CA GLY A 32 9.41 -11.45 -23.18
C GLY A 32 8.57 -12.55 -22.53
N GLU A 33 9.16 -13.51 -21.86
CA GLU A 33 8.45 -14.56 -21.15
C GLU A 33 8.13 -14.15 -19.72
N VAL A 34 7.02 -14.70 -19.19
CA VAL A 34 6.56 -14.53 -17.82
C VAL A 34 6.59 -15.88 -17.13
N GLY A 35 7.25 -15.96 -16.00
CA GLY A 35 7.42 -17.21 -15.27
C GLY A 35 7.61 -16.98 -13.76
N TYR A 36 8.09 -18.01 -13.07
CA TYR A 36 8.43 -17.96 -11.67
C TYR A 36 9.90 -18.30 -11.42
N ILE A 37 10.44 -17.79 -10.34
CA ILE A 37 11.77 -18.14 -9.82
C ILE A 37 11.58 -18.50 -8.35
N THR A 38 12.07 -19.67 -7.94
CA THR A 38 12.16 -20.05 -6.53
C THR A 38 13.60 -19.93 -6.05
N ALA A 39 13.78 -19.38 -4.87
CA ALA A 39 15.08 -19.23 -4.24
C ALA A 39 14.95 -19.29 -2.71
N SER A 40 16.06 -19.46 -2.01
CA SER A 40 16.08 -19.55 -0.56
C SER A 40 15.95 -18.18 0.12
N ILE A 41 14.88 -17.43 -0.22
CA ILE A 41 14.58 -16.12 0.36
C ILE A 41 13.91 -16.35 1.71
N LYS A 42 14.52 -15.84 2.79
CA LYS A 42 14.00 -15.99 4.15
C LYS A 42 13.25 -14.74 4.64
N THR A 43 13.59 -13.59 4.13
CA THR A 43 13.03 -12.30 4.53
C THR A 43 12.30 -11.69 3.36
N VAL A 44 11.02 -11.38 3.52
CA VAL A 44 10.19 -10.79 2.46
C VAL A 44 10.72 -9.45 1.98
N GLY A 45 11.26 -8.64 2.89
CA GLY A 45 11.84 -7.34 2.59
C GLY A 45 13.04 -7.37 1.63
N ASP A 46 13.65 -8.55 1.44
CA ASP A 46 14.80 -8.73 0.53
C ASP A 46 14.36 -8.85 -0.94
N ALA A 47 13.10 -9.19 -1.19
CA ALA A 47 12.53 -9.29 -2.54
C ALA A 47 11.34 -8.33 -2.66
N ARG A 48 11.50 -7.26 -3.43
CA ARG A 48 10.46 -6.24 -3.62
C ARG A 48 9.81 -6.37 -4.99
N VAL A 49 8.51 -6.15 -5.03
CA VAL A 49 7.79 -6.04 -6.32
C VAL A 49 8.31 -4.84 -7.10
N GLY A 50 8.57 -5.05 -8.39
CA GLY A 50 9.17 -4.04 -9.26
C GLY A 50 10.70 -4.00 -9.23
N ASP A 51 11.37 -4.90 -8.49
CA ASP A 51 12.82 -5.01 -8.51
C ASP A 51 13.32 -5.68 -9.80
N THR A 52 14.56 -5.38 -10.15
CA THR A 52 15.27 -6.05 -11.25
C THR A 52 16.13 -7.17 -10.69
N VAL A 53 15.92 -8.37 -11.20
CA VAL A 53 16.72 -9.55 -10.87
C VAL A 53 17.82 -9.72 -11.90
N THR A 54 19.06 -9.91 -11.42
CA THR A 54 20.23 -10.08 -12.28
C THR A 54 21.12 -11.25 -11.82
N LEU A 55 22.10 -11.60 -12.63
CA LEU A 55 23.11 -12.59 -12.24
C LEU A 55 24.03 -11.98 -11.17
N ALA A 56 24.30 -12.72 -10.10
CA ALA A 56 25.26 -12.29 -9.06
C ALA A 56 26.70 -12.19 -9.61
N THR A 57 27.07 -13.10 -10.53
CA THR A 57 28.41 -13.18 -11.12
C THR A 57 28.67 -12.20 -12.25
N ASN A 58 27.60 -11.73 -12.91
CA ASN A 58 27.68 -10.76 -13.99
C ASN A 58 26.43 -9.85 -13.93
N PRO A 59 26.39 -8.92 -12.95
CA PRO A 59 25.22 -8.06 -12.75
C PRO A 59 25.01 -7.10 -13.90
N ALA A 60 23.74 -6.81 -14.21
CA ALA A 60 23.39 -5.75 -15.13
C ALA A 60 23.90 -4.39 -14.60
N PRO A 61 24.32 -3.47 -15.50
CA PRO A 61 24.86 -2.18 -15.08
C PRO A 61 23.83 -1.28 -14.42
N GLU A 62 22.56 -1.41 -14.78
CA GLU A 62 21.45 -0.61 -14.26
C GLU A 62 20.15 -1.43 -14.17
N ALA A 63 19.26 -1.04 -13.26
CA ALA A 63 17.95 -1.64 -13.14
C ALA A 63 17.03 -1.26 -14.30
N LEU A 64 16.06 -2.11 -14.64
CA LEU A 64 15.07 -1.80 -15.66
C LEU A 64 14.27 -0.55 -15.29
N PRO A 65 14.11 0.41 -16.22
CA PRO A 65 13.38 1.64 -15.95
C PRO A 65 11.86 1.40 -15.88
N GLY A 66 11.15 2.33 -15.25
CA GLY A 66 9.68 2.36 -15.25
C GLY A 66 9.01 1.78 -14.01
N TYR A 67 9.70 1.00 -13.20
CA TYR A 67 9.17 0.47 -11.96
C TYR A 67 9.37 1.47 -10.82
N ARG A 68 8.28 1.90 -10.21
CA ARG A 68 8.29 2.84 -9.08
C ARG A 68 7.56 2.22 -7.90
N LYS A 69 8.06 2.48 -6.69
CA LYS A 69 7.31 2.16 -5.48
C LYS A 69 6.02 2.99 -5.49
N VAL A 70 4.90 2.32 -5.34
CA VAL A 70 3.61 3.00 -5.20
C VAL A 70 3.47 3.45 -3.75
N ASN A 71 3.21 4.73 -3.55
CA ASN A 71 3.00 5.29 -2.21
C ASN A 71 1.51 5.20 -1.85
N PRO A 72 1.19 4.84 -0.62
CA PRO A 72 -0.18 4.90 -0.12
C PRO A 72 -0.74 6.31 -0.22
N MET A 73 -2.05 6.41 -0.48
CA MET A 73 -2.77 7.68 -0.60
C MET A 73 -3.84 7.84 0.48
N VAL A 74 -4.26 6.74 1.08
CA VAL A 74 -5.29 6.69 2.13
C VAL A 74 -4.74 5.93 3.31
N PHE A 75 -4.89 6.47 4.49
CA PHE A 75 -4.43 5.88 5.74
C PHE A 75 -5.58 5.71 6.71
N CYS A 76 -5.64 4.56 7.39
CA CYS A 76 -6.54 4.38 8.53
C CYS A 76 -5.91 3.46 9.58
N GLY A 77 -6.38 3.59 10.81
CA GLY A 77 -6.09 2.63 11.87
C GLY A 77 -6.97 1.40 11.71
N VAL A 78 -6.37 0.22 11.83
CA VAL A 78 -7.04 -1.09 11.82
C VAL A 78 -6.78 -1.75 13.16
N TYR A 79 -7.84 -2.03 13.90
CA TYR A 79 -7.78 -2.57 15.26
C TYR A 79 -8.58 -3.85 15.33
N PRO A 80 -8.12 -4.88 16.03
CA PRO A 80 -8.96 -6.04 16.32
C PRO A 80 -10.05 -5.64 17.31
N ALA A 81 -11.26 -6.17 17.12
CA ALA A 81 -12.37 -5.94 18.07
C ALA A 81 -12.07 -6.54 19.44
N ASP A 82 -11.38 -7.68 19.49
CA ASP A 82 -10.81 -8.26 20.70
C ASP A 82 -9.29 -8.03 20.71
N GLY A 83 -8.78 -7.37 21.75
CA GLY A 83 -7.34 -7.11 21.90
C GLY A 83 -6.46 -8.37 21.93
N ALA A 84 -7.02 -9.54 22.23
CA ALA A 84 -6.33 -10.82 22.16
C ALA A 84 -5.93 -11.20 20.73
N ASP A 85 -6.61 -10.69 19.72
CA ASP A 85 -6.34 -10.95 18.30
C ASP A 85 -5.28 -10.03 17.67
N TYR A 86 -4.61 -9.19 18.46
CA TYR A 86 -3.55 -8.31 17.95
C TYR A 86 -2.44 -9.05 17.21
N GLU A 87 -1.94 -10.15 17.77
CA GLU A 87 -0.91 -10.98 17.15
C GLU A 87 -1.42 -11.67 15.87
N ASN A 88 -2.68 -12.12 15.87
CA ASN A 88 -3.33 -12.72 14.71
C ASN A 88 -3.47 -11.68 13.57
N LEU A 89 -3.83 -10.44 13.90
CA LEU A 89 -3.91 -9.35 12.95
C LEU A 89 -2.53 -9.01 12.36
N ARG A 90 -1.49 -8.96 13.19
CA ARG A 90 -0.12 -8.73 12.72
C ARG A 90 0.31 -9.79 11.70
N ASP A 91 0.11 -11.07 12.05
CA ASP A 91 0.50 -12.19 11.20
C ASP A 91 -0.31 -12.22 9.88
N ALA A 92 -1.58 -11.81 9.94
CA ALA A 92 -2.43 -11.67 8.75
C ALA A 92 -1.95 -10.55 7.82
N LEU A 93 -1.63 -9.38 8.37
CA LEU A 93 -1.08 -8.24 7.60
C LEU A 93 0.27 -8.61 6.96
N GLU A 94 1.15 -9.30 7.68
CA GLU A 94 2.43 -9.78 7.15
C GLU A 94 2.22 -10.73 5.96
N LYS A 95 1.29 -11.69 6.08
CA LYS A 95 0.95 -12.61 5.00
C LYS A 95 0.30 -11.91 3.79
N LEU A 96 -0.57 -10.93 4.03
CA LEU A 96 -1.17 -10.14 2.95
C LEU A 96 -0.13 -9.33 2.20
N GLN A 97 0.84 -8.74 2.90
CA GLN A 97 1.93 -7.96 2.30
C GLN A 97 2.81 -8.80 1.36
N LEU A 98 2.89 -10.14 1.56
CA LEU A 98 3.56 -11.04 0.63
C LEU A 98 2.96 -11.01 -0.78
N ASN A 99 1.66 -10.83 -0.87
CA ASN A 99 0.91 -10.82 -2.14
C ASN A 99 0.57 -9.41 -2.61
N ASP A 100 0.61 -8.45 -1.71
CA ASP A 100 0.28 -7.04 -1.98
C ASP A 100 1.36 -6.11 -1.42
N ALA A 101 2.36 -5.85 -2.25
CA ALA A 101 3.47 -4.97 -1.89
C ALA A 101 3.08 -3.48 -1.76
N SER A 102 1.85 -3.12 -2.10
CA SER A 102 1.32 -1.76 -1.94
C SER A 102 0.74 -1.52 -0.56
N LEU A 103 0.40 -2.59 0.18
CA LEU A 103 -0.02 -2.50 1.57
C LEU A 103 1.18 -2.12 2.44
N SER A 104 1.05 -1.01 3.16
CA SER A 104 1.99 -0.62 4.21
C SER A 104 1.27 -0.63 5.56
N TYR A 105 1.97 -1.03 6.61
CA TYR A 105 1.42 -0.97 7.96
C TYR A 105 2.53 -0.72 8.98
N GLU A 106 2.17 -0.06 10.06
CA GLU A 106 3.02 0.17 11.22
C GLU A 106 2.19 0.03 12.50
N PRO A 107 2.80 -0.39 13.61
CA PRO A 107 2.09 -0.48 14.88
C PRO A 107 1.54 0.88 15.33
N GLU A 108 0.30 0.90 15.78
CA GLU A 108 -0.37 2.08 16.32
C GLU A 108 -1.07 1.74 17.63
N THR A 109 -1.17 2.72 18.52
CA THR A 109 -1.88 2.57 19.79
C THR A 109 -2.91 3.67 19.93
N SER A 110 -4.17 3.28 20.13
CA SER A 110 -5.27 4.19 20.41
C SER A 110 -5.66 4.10 21.88
N GLY A 111 -5.88 5.25 22.53
CA GLY A 111 -6.37 5.28 23.91
C GLY A 111 -7.76 4.66 24.08
N ALA A 112 -8.58 4.62 23.03
CA ALA A 112 -9.93 4.06 23.04
C ALA A 112 -10.00 2.62 22.52
N LEU A 113 -9.17 2.26 21.51
CA LEU A 113 -9.24 0.98 20.79
C LEU A 113 -8.09 0.03 21.15
N GLY A 114 -7.09 0.49 21.93
CA GLY A 114 -5.93 -0.32 22.29
C GLY A 114 -4.89 -0.41 21.20
N PHE A 115 -4.26 -1.58 21.06
CA PHE A 115 -3.21 -1.85 20.09
C PHE A 115 -3.79 -2.26 18.74
N GLY A 116 -3.24 -1.70 17.67
CA GLY A 116 -3.62 -1.97 16.28
C GLY A 116 -2.51 -1.58 15.34
N PHE A 117 -2.87 -1.31 14.09
CA PHE A 117 -1.93 -0.95 13.03
C PHE A 117 -2.46 0.24 12.23
N ARG A 118 -1.59 1.20 11.98
CA ARG A 118 -1.79 2.24 10.98
C ARG A 118 -1.49 1.65 9.62
N CYS A 119 -2.49 1.49 8.77
CA CYS A 119 -2.36 0.90 7.45
C CYS A 119 -2.48 1.97 6.37
N GLY A 120 -1.64 1.86 5.34
CA GLY A 120 -1.66 2.70 4.16
C GLY A 120 -2.13 1.93 2.92
N PHE A 121 -3.05 2.52 2.18
CA PHE A 121 -3.74 1.93 1.04
C PHE A 121 -3.64 2.81 -0.20
N LEU A 122 -3.75 2.23 -1.40
CA LEU A 122 -3.77 2.96 -2.67
C LEU A 122 -5.02 3.82 -2.85
N GLY A 123 -6.10 3.49 -2.15
CA GLY A 123 -7.38 4.17 -2.18
C GLY A 123 -8.43 3.40 -1.39
N LEU A 124 -9.67 3.90 -1.37
CA LEU A 124 -10.77 3.29 -0.60
C LEU A 124 -11.10 1.87 -1.05
N LEU A 125 -11.11 1.59 -2.36
CA LEU A 125 -11.36 0.25 -2.87
C LEU A 125 -10.29 -0.75 -2.40
N HIS A 126 -9.02 -0.33 -2.37
CA HIS A 126 -7.94 -1.17 -1.85
C HIS A 126 -8.15 -1.46 -0.35
N LEU A 127 -8.55 -0.45 0.43
CA LEU A 127 -8.89 -0.60 1.85
C LEU A 127 -10.01 -1.64 2.03
N GLU A 128 -11.10 -1.52 1.29
CA GLU A 128 -12.24 -2.44 1.36
C GLU A 128 -11.84 -3.88 1.04
N ILE A 129 -11.01 -4.07 -0.01
CA ILE A 129 -10.52 -5.41 -0.39
C ILE A 129 -9.65 -6.01 0.72
N ILE A 130 -8.73 -5.25 1.29
CA ILE A 130 -7.86 -5.75 2.36
C ILE A 130 -8.66 -6.05 3.62
N GLN A 131 -9.62 -5.20 3.98
CA GLN A 131 -10.51 -5.42 5.12
C GLN A 131 -11.32 -6.70 4.93
N GLU A 132 -11.99 -6.89 3.79
CA GLU A 132 -12.72 -8.13 3.49
C GLU A 132 -11.84 -9.37 3.54
N ARG A 133 -10.61 -9.28 3.07
CA ARG A 133 -9.66 -10.39 3.13
C ARG A 133 -9.27 -10.72 4.57
N LEU A 134 -8.98 -9.73 5.40
CA LEU A 134 -8.68 -9.93 6.82
C LEU A 134 -9.86 -10.60 7.55
N GLU A 135 -11.08 -10.16 7.28
CA GLU A 135 -12.30 -10.72 7.88
C GLU A 135 -12.58 -12.14 7.39
N ARG A 136 -12.51 -12.40 6.08
CA ARG A 136 -12.91 -13.68 5.47
C ARG A 136 -11.83 -14.75 5.48
N GLU A 137 -10.58 -14.39 5.16
CA GLU A 137 -9.48 -15.35 5.04
C GLU A 137 -8.86 -15.66 6.41
N TYR A 138 -8.85 -14.67 7.33
CA TYR A 138 -8.23 -14.80 8.65
C TYR A 138 -9.20 -14.80 9.82
N ASN A 139 -10.50 -14.67 9.53
CA ASN A 139 -11.60 -14.68 10.53
C ASN A 139 -11.36 -13.67 11.66
N LEU A 140 -10.97 -12.44 11.30
CA LEU A 140 -10.73 -11.35 12.23
C LEU A 140 -11.93 -10.41 12.25
N ASP A 141 -12.40 -10.04 13.44
CA ASP A 141 -13.33 -8.92 13.64
C ASP A 141 -12.53 -7.63 13.79
N LEU A 142 -12.80 -6.65 12.90
CA LEU A 142 -11.99 -5.46 12.79
C LEU A 142 -12.79 -4.18 13.06
N ILE A 143 -12.12 -3.21 13.68
CA ILE A 143 -12.57 -1.82 13.81
C ILE A 143 -11.61 -0.96 13.00
N THR A 144 -12.14 -0.29 11.97
CA THR A 144 -11.37 0.65 11.16
C THR A 144 -11.72 2.09 11.53
N THR A 145 -10.69 2.94 11.60
CA THR A 145 -10.91 4.38 11.79
C THR A 145 -11.33 5.04 10.48
N VAL A 146 -11.81 6.27 10.55
CA VAL A 146 -12.12 7.05 9.34
C VAL A 146 -10.84 7.21 8.52
N PRO A 147 -10.87 6.92 7.20
CA PRO A 147 -9.73 7.10 6.34
C PRO A 147 -9.25 8.55 6.30
N SER A 148 -7.94 8.74 6.32
CA SER A 148 -7.30 10.05 6.25
C SER A 148 -6.30 10.09 5.09
N VAL A 149 -5.94 11.31 4.69
CA VAL A 149 -4.91 11.59 3.68
C VAL A 149 -3.68 12.21 4.37
N VAL A 150 -2.58 12.33 3.63
CA VAL A 150 -1.41 13.05 4.13
C VAL A 150 -1.66 14.56 4.03
N TYR A 151 -1.47 15.26 5.13
CA TYR A 151 -1.50 16.72 5.20
C TYR A 151 -0.09 17.27 5.23
N LYS A 152 0.14 18.40 4.56
CA LYS A 152 1.38 19.18 4.69
C LYS A 152 1.10 20.36 5.61
N ILE A 153 1.81 20.41 6.72
CA ILE A 153 1.66 21.47 7.72
C ILE A 153 2.88 22.37 7.66
N HIS A 154 2.63 23.64 7.36
CA HIS A 154 3.63 24.68 7.37
C HIS A 154 3.64 25.35 8.72
N MET A 155 4.81 25.31 9.38
CA MET A 155 5.00 25.85 10.72
C MET A 155 5.41 27.31 10.66
N THR A 156 5.13 28.07 11.71
CA THR A 156 5.51 29.49 11.83
C THR A 156 7.03 29.74 11.81
N ASP A 157 7.83 28.71 12.05
CA ASP A 157 9.29 28.77 11.95
C ASP A 157 9.82 28.52 10.51
N GLY A 158 8.91 28.30 9.54
CA GLY A 158 9.23 28.02 8.14
C GLY A 158 9.52 26.56 7.84
N THR A 159 9.42 25.65 8.79
CA THR A 159 9.52 24.20 8.53
C THR A 159 8.20 23.64 7.97
N MET A 160 8.29 22.54 7.21
CA MET A 160 7.13 21.82 6.69
C MET A 160 7.18 20.37 7.20
N VAL A 161 6.06 19.90 7.73
CA VAL A 161 5.89 18.54 8.26
C VAL A 161 4.76 17.85 7.51
N GLU A 162 5.01 16.64 7.03
CA GLU A 162 3.97 15.78 6.45
C GLU A 162 3.38 14.91 7.54
N ILE A 163 2.05 14.90 7.65
CA ILE A 163 1.31 14.17 8.69
C ILE A 163 0.24 13.31 8.04
N ASP A 164 0.34 12.02 8.26
CA ASP A 164 -0.64 11.00 7.88
C ASP A 164 -1.46 10.53 9.09
N ASN A 165 -0.96 10.74 10.30
CA ASN A 165 -1.60 10.34 11.55
C ASN A 165 -2.04 11.58 12.36
N PRO A 166 -3.35 11.73 12.64
CA PRO A 166 -3.87 12.86 13.45
C PRO A 166 -3.25 12.99 14.84
N THR A 167 -2.74 11.91 15.41
CA THR A 167 -2.07 11.92 16.72
C THR A 167 -0.80 12.76 16.72
N ASN A 168 -0.15 12.88 15.55
CA ASN A 168 1.08 13.64 15.38
C ASN A 168 0.82 15.11 14.99
N TYR A 169 -0.44 15.56 15.05
CA TYR A 169 -0.80 16.92 14.66
C TYR A 169 -0.15 17.91 15.65
N PRO A 170 0.64 18.89 15.15
CA PRO A 170 1.33 19.84 16.03
C PRO A 170 0.36 20.79 16.71
N ASP A 171 0.85 21.47 17.76
CA ASP A 171 0.06 22.49 18.45
C ASP A 171 -0.36 23.60 17.47
N PRO A 172 -1.66 23.90 17.35
CA PRO A 172 -2.17 24.93 16.45
C PRO A 172 -1.50 26.31 16.57
N ALA A 173 -0.93 26.64 17.73
CA ALA A 173 -0.22 27.89 17.95
C ALA A 173 1.05 28.04 17.09
N TYR A 174 1.62 26.95 16.62
CA TYR A 174 2.84 26.95 15.80
C TYR A 174 2.56 26.68 14.31
N ILE A 175 1.29 26.56 13.91
CA ILE A 175 0.89 26.31 12.53
C ILE A 175 0.64 27.64 11.83
N ASP A 176 1.23 27.84 10.65
CA ASP A 176 0.94 28.95 9.76
C ASP A 176 -0.24 28.61 8.85
N TYR A 177 -0.12 27.52 8.08
CA TYR A 177 -1.22 26.98 7.27
C TYR A 177 -1.04 25.49 6.99
N CYS A 178 -2.11 24.85 6.53
CA CYS A 178 -2.12 23.44 6.16
C CYS A 178 -2.53 23.28 4.70
N GLU A 179 -1.91 22.31 4.02
CA GLU A 179 -2.30 21.88 2.69
C GLU A 179 -2.87 20.46 2.74
N GLU A 180 -3.93 20.23 2.00
CA GLU A 180 -4.48 18.91 1.77
C GLU A 180 -4.43 18.56 0.28
N PRO A 181 -4.32 17.27 -0.10
CA PRO A 181 -4.29 16.86 -1.49
C PRO A 181 -5.66 17.05 -2.13
N PHE A 182 -5.70 17.70 -3.30
CA PHE A 182 -6.87 17.85 -4.14
C PHE A 182 -6.67 17.10 -5.46
N ALA A 183 -7.76 16.52 -5.97
CA ALA A 183 -7.79 15.91 -7.29
C ALA A 183 -8.71 16.69 -8.22
N ASN A 184 -8.30 16.85 -9.48
CA ASN A 184 -9.18 17.31 -10.54
C ASN A 184 -9.85 16.10 -11.18
N ALA A 185 -11.19 16.03 -11.10
CA ALA A 185 -11.97 14.97 -11.71
C ALA A 185 -12.72 15.48 -12.93
N TYR A 186 -12.60 14.78 -14.05
CA TYR A 186 -13.34 15.02 -15.28
C TYR A 186 -14.37 13.90 -15.45
N ILE A 187 -15.66 14.24 -15.31
CA ILE A 187 -16.75 13.27 -15.32
C ILE A 187 -17.55 13.42 -16.61
N TYR A 188 -17.56 12.40 -17.44
CA TYR A 188 -18.33 12.36 -18.69
C TYR A 188 -19.55 11.48 -18.48
N VAL A 189 -20.73 12.08 -18.51
CA VAL A 189 -22.01 11.39 -18.30
C VAL A 189 -23.03 11.82 -19.37
N PRO A 190 -24.01 10.96 -19.71
CA PRO A 190 -25.18 11.36 -20.48
C PRO A 190 -25.95 12.51 -19.78
N SER A 191 -26.61 13.34 -20.57
CA SER A 191 -27.33 14.52 -20.07
C SER A 191 -28.34 14.21 -18.95
N ASP A 192 -28.97 13.05 -19.00
CA ASP A 192 -29.97 12.61 -18.01
C ASP A 192 -29.39 12.36 -16.61
N TYR A 193 -28.07 12.14 -16.50
CA TYR A 193 -27.38 11.88 -15.23
C TYR A 193 -26.64 13.10 -14.67
N VAL A 194 -26.57 14.21 -15.42
CA VAL A 194 -25.84 15.42 -14.99
C VAL A 194 -26.38 15.94 -13.66
N GLY A 195 -27.73 16.01 -13.50
CA GLY A 195 -28.35 16.45 -12.25
C GLY A 195 -27.93 15.59 -11.05
N THR A 196 -28.00 14.27 -11.20
CA THR A 196 -27.62 13.31 -10.14
C THR A 196 -26.14 13.48 -9.74
N VAL A 197 -25.25 13.63 -10.71
CA VAL A 197 -23.82 13.86 -10.43
C VAL A 197 -23.60 15.20 -9.74
N MET A 198 -24.27 16.25 -10.18
CA MET A 198 -24.21 17.58 -9.56
C MET A 198 -24.69 17.55 -8.11
N ASP A 199 -25.74 16.78 -7.80
CA ASP A 199 -26.27 16.63 -6.44
C ASP A 199 -25.34 15.83 -5.52
N MET A 200 -24.55 14.91 -6.07
CA MET A 200 -23.56 14.13 -5.30
C MET A 200 -22.30 14.95 -4.95
N CYS A 201 -21.87 15.86 -5.79
CA CYS A 201 -20.64 16.62 -5.60
C CYS A 201 -20.61 17.51 -4.35
N PRO A 202 -21.65 18.25 -3.95
CA PRO A 202 -21.63 19.11 -2.76
C PRO A 202 -21.43 18.35 -1.45
N VAL A 203 -21.86 17.08 -1.39
CA VAL A 203 -21.71 16.23 -0.22
C VAL A 203 -20.22 15.93 0.08
N SER A 204 -19.35 16.04 -0.94
CA SER A 204 -17.93 15.70 -0.86
C SER A 204 -17.00 16.92 -0.78
N TYR A 205 -17.49 18.10 -0.36
CA TYR A 205 -16.72 19.36 -0.32
C TYR A 205 -16.07 19.74 -1.66
N THR A 206 -16.73 19.43 -2.76
CA THR A 206 -16.17 19.54 -4.11
C THR A 206 -16.46 20.92 -4.71
N HIS A 207 -15.45 21.54 -5.34
CA HIS A 207 -15.62 22.76 -6.11
C HIS A 207 -15.98 22.42 -7.55
N LEU A 208 -17.22 22.65 -7.94
CA LEU A 208 -17.71 22.43 -9.29
C LEU A 208 -17.32 23.58 -10.21
N ARG A 209 -16.77 23.25 -11.37
CA ARG A 209 -16.64 24.14 -12.52
C ARG A 209 -17.45 23.57 -13.66
N ALA A 210 -18.50 24.24 -14.06
CA ALA A 210 -19.30 23.89 -15.26
C ALA A 210 -18.62 24.43 -16.51
#